data_49d4444a3700fe51e42fc33ce300fb9d
#
_entry.id   49d4444a3700fe51e42fc33ce300fb9d
#
_cell.length_a   1.000
_cell.length_b   1.000
_cell.length_c   1.000
_cell.angle_alpha   90.00
_cell.angle_beta   90.00
_cell.angle_gamma   90.00
#
_symmetry.space_group_name_H-M   'P 1'
#
loop_
_entity.id
_entity.type
_entity.pdbx_description
1 polymer ?
#
loop_
_entity_poly.entity_id
_entity_poly.type
_entity_poly.pdbx_seq_one_letter_code
_entity_poly.pdbx_strand_id
1 'polypeptide(L)'
;MEMTGFELELMYQVTEAWDLMVTYGYLEAEYKDYLADLTGDGIITDNSGLIPRNTPENTFGFTTSYTTQIGDGELKGRISYRFRDEMNSDSSNNPYGDLDSIENVNATIGYTIDNYSVTVWGRNLTDEREQRWATIGGLTSRGWWNEPQTLGITFAASY
;
A
#
# COMPACT_ATOMS: atom_id res chain seq x y z
N MET A 1 -17.01 12.13 -14.63
CA MET A 1 -15.70 11.70 -14.12
C MET A 1 -14.93 11.10 -15.28
N GLU A 2 -13.69 11.50 -15.45
CA GLU A 2 -12.74 10.96 -16.41
C GLU A 2 -11.56 10.36 -15.65
N MET A 3 -11.09 9.21 -16.11
CA MET A 3 -9.94 8.51 -15.53
C MET A 3 -9.09 7.99 -16.67
N THR A 4 -7.82 8.32 -16.67
CA THR A 4 -6.84 7.86 -17.66
C THR A 4 -5.59 7.38 -16.93
N GLY A 5 -5.08 6.22 -17.30
CA GLY A 5 -3.91 5.67 -16.63
C GLY A 5 -3.36 4.44 -17.32
N PHE A 6 -2.31 3.90 -16.74
CA PHE A 6 -1.76 2.61 -17.15
C PHE A 6 -1.17 1.88 -15.95
N GLU A 7 -1.07 0.59 -16.07
CA GLU A 7 -0.44 -0.31 -15.11
C GLU A 7 0.64 -1.14 -15.79
N LEU A 8 1.75 -1.33 -15.08
CA LEU A 8 2.85 -2.20 -15.48
C LEU A 8 3.09 -3.23 -14.39
N GLU A 9 3.19 -4.48 -14.79
CA GLU A 9 3.63 -5.57 -13.93
C GLU A 9 4.76 -6.33 -14.62
N LEU A 10 5.88 -6.50 -13.92
CA LEU A 10 7.03 -7.25 -14.37
C LEU A 10 7.38 -8.31 -13.34
N MET A 11 7.39 -9.57 -13.76
CA MET A 11 7.94 -10.69 -12.99
C MET A 11 9.18 -11.21 -13.72
N TYR A 12 10.26 -11.33 -13.01
CA TYR A 12 11.52 -11.78 -13.59
C TYR A 12 12.27 -12.71 -12.65
N GLN A 13 12.57 -13.89 -13.14
CA GLN A 13 13.43 -14.84 -12.46
C GLN A 13 14.89 -14.56 -12.87
N VAL A 14 15.65 -13.95 -11.97
CA VAL A 14 17.06 -13.57 -12.22
C VAL A 14 17.95 -14.80 -12.28
N THR A 15 17.69 -15.75 -11.37
CA THR A 15 18.30 -17.08 -11.31
C THR A 15 17.26 -18.08 -10.81
N GLU A 16 17.56 -19.36 -10.79
CA GLU A 16 16.69 -20.38 -10.18
C GLU A 16 16.36 -20.09 -8.70
N ALA A 17 17.23 -19.35 -8.04
CA ALA A 17 17.12 -19.00 -6.62
C ALA A 17 16.56 -17.60 -6.36
N TRP A 18 16.48 -16.72 -7.35
CA TRP A 18 16.22 -15.30 -7.16
C TRP A 18 15.12 -14.77 -8.08
N ASP A 19 14.02 -14.33 -7.48
CA ASP A 19 12.87 -13.75 -8.14
C ASP A 19 12.71 -12.27 -7.82
N LEU A 20 12.27 -11.51 -8.83
CA LEU A 20 11.91 -10.10 -8.73
C LEU A 20 10.48 -9.89 -9.25
N MET A 21 9.77 -8.98 -8.60
CA MET A 21 8.48 -8.48 -9.06
C MET A 21 8.47 -6.97 -8.91
N VAL A 22 8.07 -6.26 -9.95
CA VAL A 22 7.89 -4.81 -9.96
C VAL A 22 6.48 -4.51 -10.46
N THR A 23 5.79 -3.62 -9.78
CA THR A 23 4.50 -3.09 -10.22
C THR A 23 4.57 -1.57 -10.23
N TYR A 24 3.94 -0.95 -11.22
CA TYR A 24 3.79 0.49 -11.29
C TYR A 24 2.42 0.83 -11.85
N GLY A 25 1.72 1.74 -11.21
CA GLY A 25 0.45 2.29 -11.66
C GLY A 25 0.52 3.80 -11.75
N TYR A 26 0.02 4.35 -12.84
CA TYR A 26 -0.22 5.78 -13.03
C TYR A 26 -1.70 6.01 -13.28
N LEU A 27 -2.30 6.96 -12.60
CA LEU A 27 -3.72 7.30 -12.73
C LEU A 27 -3.91 8.81 -12.65
N GLU A 28 -4.45 9.39 -13.72
CA GLU A 28 -5.00 10.76 -13.74
C GLU A 28 -6.51 10.67 -13.66
N ALA A 29 -7.13 11.33 -12.69
CA ALA A 29 -8.56 11.27 -12.44
C ALA A 29 -9.14 12.64 -12.12
N GLU A 30 -10.28 13.02 -12.74
CA GLU A 30 -10.92 14.32 -12.57
C GLU A 30 -12.44 14.20 -12.78
N TYR A 31 -13.20 15.00 -12.05
CA TYR A 31 -14.61 15.23 -12.35
C TYR A 31 -14.74 16.32 -13.42
N LYS A 32 -15.14 15.95 -14.66
CA LYS A 32 -15.40 16.91 -15.75
C LYS A 32 -16.73 17.66 -15.57
N ASP A 33 -17.77 16.97 -15.10
CA ASP A 33 -19.09 17.51 -14.77
C ASP A 33 -19.52 16.94 -13.43
N TYR A 34 -19.59 17.79 -12.40
CA TYR A 34 -19.98 17.36 -11.06
C TYR A 34 -20.79 18.43 -10.34
N LEU A 35 -22.11 18.37 -10.49
CA LEU A 35 -23.05 19.24 -9.80
C LEU A 35 -23.59 18.53 -8.56
N ALA A 36 -23.25 18.99 -7.38
CA ALA A 36 -23.68 18.41 -6.11
C ALA A 36 -23.68 19.45 -4.98
N ASP A 37 -24.49 19.20 -3.97
CA ASP A 37 -24.39 19.85 -2.67
C ASP A 37 -23.43 19.01 -1.79
N LEU A 38 -22.15 19.42 -1.75
CA LEU A 38 -21.12 18.75 -0.93
C LEU A 38 -21.06 19.29 0.49
N THR A 39 -21.70 20.41 0.76
CA THR A 39 -21.71 21.07 2.09
C THR A 39 -22.94 20.68 2.93
N GLY A 40 -23.99 20.20 2.31
CA GLY A 40 -25.25 19.86 2.95
C GLY A 40 -26.11 21.08 3.31
N ASP A 41 -25.87 22.23 2.67
CA ASP A 41 -26.62 23.46 2.88
C ASP A 41 -27.84 23.60 1.96
N GLY A 42 -28.08 22.63 1.08
CA GLY A 42 -29.15 22.61 0.10
C GLY A 42 -28.83 23.35 -1.19
N ILE A 43 -27.61 23.85 -1.37
CA ILE A 43 -27.16 24.58 -2.56
C ILE A 43 -26.32 23.64 -3.44
N ILE A 44 -26.78 23.41 -4.67
CA ILE A 44 -26.02 22.67 -5.66
C ILE A 44 -24.96 23.59 -6.26
N THR A 45 -23.70 23.17 -6.16
CA THR A 45 -22.56 23.86 -6.72
C THR A 45 -21.90 23.04 -7.82
N ASP A 46 -21.16 23.71 -8.73
CA ASP A 46 -20.31 23.05 -9.71
C ASP A 46 -18.97 22.69 -9.03
N ASN A 47 -18.74 21.41 -8.94
CA ASN A 47 -17.54 20.80 -8.33
C ASN A 47 -16.64 20.15 -9.39
N SER A 48 -16.80 20.54 -10.66
CA SER A 48 -15.93 20.12 -11.77
C SER A 48 -14.49 20.52 -11.48
N GLY A 49 -13.53 19.69 -11.87
CA GLY A 49 -12.11 19.87 -11.55
C GLY A 49 -11.67 19.29 -10.21
N LEU A 50 -12.59 18.84 -9.34
CA LEU A 50 -12.20 18.09 -8.16
C LEU A 50 -11.64 16.72 -8.53
N ILE A 51 -10.65 16.27 -7.73
CA ILE A 51 -10.05 14.95 -7.87
C ILE A 51 -10.93 13.93 -7.14
N PRO A 52 -11.28 12.79 -7.77
CA PRO A 52 -11.99 11.72 -7.10
C PRO A 52 -11.21 11.21 -5.88
N ARG A 53 -11.93 10.91 -4.82
CA ARG A 53 -11.31 10.43 -3.58
C ARG A 53 -10.59 9.10 -3.78
N ASN A 54 -9.50 8.90 -3.03
CA ASN A 54 -8.70 7.68 -3.02
C ASN A 54 -8.11 7.31 -4.41
N THR A 55 -7.73 8.31 -5.19
CA THR A 55 -7.07 8.17 -6.50
C THR A 55 -5.66 8.73 -6.43
N PRO A 56 -4.69 8.00 -5.87
CA PRO A 56 -3.28 8.41 -5.91
C PRO A 56 -2.80 8.43 -7.36
N GLU A 57 -1.98 9.41 -7.72
CA GLU A 57 -1.47 9.52 -9.09
C GLU A 57 -0.47 8.40 -9.41
N ASN A 58 0.44 8.12 -8.49
CA ASN A 58 1.44 7.07 -8.67
C ASN A 58 1.38 6.03 -7.56
N THR A 59 1.54 4.78 -7.96
CA THR A 59 1.76 3.66 -7.06
C THR A 59 2.95 2.84 -7.56
N PHE A 60 3.79 2.37 -6.66
CA PHE A 60 4.92 1.54 -6.99
C PHE A 60 5.04 0.39 -6.00
N GLY A 61 5.34 -0.79 -6.51
CA GLY A 61 5.62 -1.99 -5.73
C GLY A 61 6.88 -2.68 -6.22
N PHE A 62 7.68 -3.14 -5.27
CA PHE A 62 8.84 -3.97 -5.53
C PHE A 62 8.86 -5.12 -4.54
N THR A 63 9.08 -6.33 -5.04
CA THR A 63 9.27 -7.51 -4.21
C THR A 63 10.44 -8.32 -4.75
N THR A 64 11.30 -8.75 -3.86
CA THR A 64 12.35 -9.72 -4.19
C THR A 64 12.34 -10.87 -3.21
N SER A 65 12.60 -12.08 -3.71
CA SER A 65 12.79 -13.26 -2.89
C SER A 65 14.00 -14.07 -3.36
N TYR A 66 14.73 -14.57 -2.38
CA TYR A 66 15.90 -15.41 -2.61
C TYR A 66 15.78 -16.69 -1.78
N THR A 67 16.01 -17.82 -2.43
CA THR A 67 15.93 -19.15 -1.80
C THR A 67 17.24 -19.88 -2.04
N THR A 68 17.82 -20.47 -1.00
CA THR A 68 19.06 -21.23 -1.12
C THR A 68 19.11 -22.38 -0.11
N GLN A 69 19.86 -23.42 -0.41
CA GLN A 69 20.14 -24.52 0.51
C GLN A 69 21.28 -24.15 1.46
N ILE A 70 21.07 -24.37 2.77
CA ILE A 70 22.08 -24.22 3.81
C ILE A 70 22.08 -25.47 4.67
N GLY A 71 23.14 -26.29 4.57
CA GLY A 71 23.18 -27.62 5.17
C GLY A 71 22.10 -28.50 4.60
N ASP A 72 21.32 -29.13 5.46
CA ASP A 72 20.20 -30.02 5.08
C ASP A 72 18.85 -29.27 4.96
N GLY A 73 18.85 -27.94 5.12
CA GLY A 73 17.65 -27.13 5.09
C GLY A 73 17.67 -26.02 4.04
N GLU A 74 16.51 -25.42 3.84
CA GLU A 74 16.28 -24.31 2.91
C GLU A 74 16.17 -22.99 3.65
N LEU A 75 16.94 -22.00 3.24
CA LEU A 75 16.79 -20.60 3.65
C LEU A 75 16.05 -19.81 2.58
N LYS A 76 14.99 -19.09 2.98
CA LYS A 76 14.24 -18.20 2.11
C LYS A 76 14.14 -16.81 2.72
N GLY A 77 14.61 -15.81 1.96
CA GLY A 77 14.46 -14.40 2.28
C GLY A 77 13.49 -13.71 1.33
N ARG A 78 12.70 -12.75 1.83
CA ARG A 78 11.82 -11.91 1.02
C ARG A 78 11.79 -10.51 1.58
N ILE A 79 11.88 -9.52 0.68
CA ILE A 79 11.70 -8.09 0.99
C ILE A 79 10.62 -7.56 0.04
N SER A 80 9.72 -6.76 0.54
CA SER A 80 8.76 -6.01 -0.27
C SER A 80 8.77 -4.55 0.13
N TYR A 81 8.73 -3.69 -0.88
CA TYR A 81 8.57 -2.24 -0.77
C TYR A 81 7.30 -1.85 -1.50
N ARG A 82 6.55 -0.92 -0.94
CA ARG A 82 5.37 -0.31 -1.57
C ARG A 82 5.40 1.18 -1.33
N PHE A 83 5.16 1.91 -2.39
CA PHE A 83 4.95 3.35 -2.40
C PHE A 83 3.56 3.67 -2.94
N ARG A 84 2.96 4.71 -2.42
CA ARG A 84 1.74 5.32 -2.90
C ARG A 84 1.85 6.84 -2.73
N ASP A 85 1.52 7.59 -3.78
CA ASP A 85 1.42 9.04 -3.71
C ASP A 85 0.36 9.50 -2.71
N GLU A 86 0.43 10.76 -2.36
CA GLU A 86 -0.62 11.47 -1.65
C GLU A 86 -1.97 11.35 -2.37
N MET A 87 -3.04 11.44 -1.63
CA MET A 87 -4.39 11.43 -2.17
C MET A 87 -5.34 12.11 -1.19
N ASN A 88 -6.56 12.44 -1.60
CA ASN A 88 -7.59 12.92 -0.69
C ASN A 88 -8.67 11.84 -0.50
N SER A 89 -9.13 11.64 0.71
CA SER A 89 -10.18 10.69 1.08
C SER A 89 -11.58 11.32 1.15
N ASP A 90 -11.67 12.64 1.00
CA ASP A 90 -12.92 13.39 1.03
C ASP A 90 -13.37 13.79 -0.39
N SER A 91 -14.67 13.66 -0.69
CA SER A 91 -15.21 13.95 -2.02
C SER A 91 -15.24 15.46 -2.37
N SER A 92 -15.07 16.31 -1.41
CA SER A 92 -14.96 17.78 -1.60
C SER A 92 -13.51 18.27 -1.69
N ASN A 93 -12.54 17.33 -1.69
CA ASN A 93 -11.11 17.60 -1.58
C ASN A 93 -10.76 18.51 -0.38
N ASN A 94 -11.48 18.33 0.72
CA ASN A 94 -11.22 19.09 1.93
C ASN A 94 -9.82 18.72 2.48
N PRO A 95 -9.00 19.71 2.91
CA PRO A 95 -7.65 19.44 3.45
C PRO A 95 -7.59 18.48 4.65
N TYR A 96 -8.67 18.34 5.42
CA TYR A 96 -8.73 17.33 6.48
C TYR A 96 -8.84 15.89 5.98
N GLY A 97 -9.13 15.71 4.69
CA GLY A 97 -9.13 14.42 4.00
C GLY A 97 -7.81 14.10 3.31
N ASP A 98 -6.83 14.99 3.37
CA ASP A 98 -5.51 14.75 2.76
C ASP A 98 -4.80 13.60 3.46
N LEU A 99 -4.32 12.68 2.66
CA LEU A 99 -3.53 11.53 3.06
C LEU A 99 -2.16 11.64 2.41
N ASP A 100 -1.13 11.76 3.22
CA ASP A 100 0.25 11.87 2.76
C ASP A 100 0.67 10.65 1.90
N SER A 101 1.71 10.82 1.11
CA SER A 101 2.39 9.70 0.45
C SER A 101 2.92 8.72 1.50
N ILE A 102 3.04 7.46 1.12
CA ILE A 102 3.49 6.42 2.04
C ILE A 102 4.52 5.52 1.41
N GLU A 103 5.50 5.15 2.22
CA GLU A 103 6.49 4.12 1.91
C GLU A 103 6.44 3.01 2.96
N ASN A 104 6.27 1.78 2.52
CA ASN A 104 6.18 0.65 3.43
C ASN A 104 7.14 -0.47 3.04
N VAL A 105 7.97 -0.88 3.98
CA VAL A 105 8.90 -2.01 3.82
C VAL A 105 8.49 -3.15 4.73
N ASN A 106 8.40 -4.35 4.16
CA ASN A 106 8.25 -5.58 4.94
C ASN A 106 9.36 -6.55 4.55
N ALA A 107 9.80 -7.36 5.50
CA ALA A 107 10.81 -8.39 5.26
C ALA A 107 10.52 -9.66 6.04
N THR A 108 10.91 -10.79 5.46
CA THR A 108 10.87 -12.10 6.11
C THR A 108 12.16 -12.86 5.80
N ILE A 109 12.63 -13.63 6.76
CA ILE A 109 13.66 -14.64 6.57
C ILE A 109 13.24 -15.91 7.30
N GLY A 110 13.17 -17.02 6.58
CA GLY A 110 12.75 -18.32 7.09
C GLY A 110 13.77 -19.41 6.80
N TYR A 111 13.94 -20.31 7.73
CA TYR A 111 14.71 -21.52 7.54
C TYR A 111 13.84 -22.75 7.80
N THR A 112 13.85 -23.67 6.86
CA THR A 112 13.07 -24.92 6.91
C THR A 112 14.02 -26.11 6.81
N ILE A 113 13.89 -27.03 7.73
CA ILE A 113 14.59 -28.31 7.72
C ILE A 113 13.62 -29.44 8.10
N ASP A 114 13.57 -30.47 7.30
CA ASP A 114 12.60 -31.56 7.45
C ASP A 114 11.16 -31.04 7.61
N ASN A 115 10.55 -31.31 8.74
CA ASN A 115 9.19 -30.92 9.09
C ASN A 115 9.12 -29.65 9.95
N TYR A 116 10.24 -28.95 10.16
CA TYR A 116 10.31 -27.79 11.03
C TYR A 116 10.68 -26.52 10.27
N SER A 117 10.04 -25.42 10.61
CA SER A 117 10.44 -24.12 10.11
C SER A 117 10.45 -23.05 11.20
N VAL A 118 11.39 -22.11 11.05
CA VAL A 118 11.43 -20.87 11.83
C VAL A 118 11.47 -19.70 10.86
N THR A 119 10.61 -18.72 11.08
CA THR A 119 10.55 -17.49 10.27
C THR A 119 10.61 -16.27 11.17
N VAL A 120 11.56 -15.41 10.93
CA VAL A 120 11.62 -14.04 11.49
C VAL A 120 11.00 -13.11 10.47
N TRP A 121 10.14 -12.21 10.91
CA TRP A 121 9.46 -11.29 10.03
C TRP A 121 9.32 -9.90 10.64
N GLY A 122 9.28 -8.89 9.80
CA GLY A 122 8.98 -7.52 10.16
C GLY A 122 7.99 -6.91 9.17
N ARG A 123 7.03 -6.17 9.70
CA ARG A 123 6.04 -5.39 8.96
C ARG A 123 6.20 -3.94 9.30
N ASN A 124 5.96 -3.07 8.31
CA ASN A 124 6.11 -1.63 8.44
C ASN A 124 7.48 -1.28 9.05
N LEU A 125 8.56 -1.77 8.44
CA LEU A 125 9.94 -1.57 8.94
C LEU A 125 10.39 -0.12 8.84
N THR A 126 9.74 0.68 8.02
CA THR A 126 9.90 2.14 7.93
C THR A 126 9.28 2.88 9.12
N ASP A 127 8.45 2.20 9.92
CA ASP A 127 7.64 2.76 11.02
C ASP A 127 6.78 3.96 10.58
N GLU A 128 6.32 3.90 9.33
CA GLU A 128 5.45 4.94 8.77
C GLU A 128 4.10 4.98 9.47
N ARG A 129 3.67 6.20 9.83
CA ARG A 129 2.36 6.48 10.39
C ARG A 129 1.41 6.92 9.29
N GLU A 130 0.78 5.95 8.62
CA GLU A 130 -0.18 6.21 7.57
C GLU A 130 -1.58 6.42 8.14
N GLN A 131 -2.17 7.57 7.86
CA GLN A 131 -3.60 7.74 8.00
C GLN A 131 -4.28 7.14 6.76
N ARG A 132 -5.05 6.06 6.96
CA ARG A 132 -5.68 5.32 5.86
C ARG A 132 -6.99 5.93 5.37
N TRP A 133 -7.59 6.75 6.18
CA TRP A 133 -8.84 7.39 5.90
C TRP A 133 -9.09 8.51 6.90
N ALA A 134 -9.62 9.62 6.41
CA ALA A 134 -10.08 10.73 7.23
C ALA A 134 -11.40 11.26 6.71
N THR A 135 -12.25 11.70 7.59
CA THR A 135 -13.49 12.41 7.24
C THR A 135 -13.86 13.40 8.33
N ILE A 136 -14.60 14.43 7.92
CA ILE A 136 -15.22 15.37 8.84
C ILE A 136 -16.69 15.03 8.94
N GLY A 137 -17.18 14.86 10.17
CA GLY A 137 -18.59 14.71 10.47
C GLY A 137 -19.03 15.75 11.51
N GLY A 138 -19.63 16.83 11.05
CA GLY A 138 -20.04 17.93 11.93
C GLY A 138 -18.84 18.64 12.60
N LEU A 139 -18.74 18.59 13.92
CA LEU A 139 -17.67 19.23 14.71
C LEU A 139 -16.47 18.28 14.98
N THR A 140 -16.43 17.08 14.40
CA THR A 140 -15.39 16.08 14.69
C THR A 140 -14.78 15.58 13.41
N SER A 141 -13.44 15.45 13.41
CA SER A 141 -12.72 14.66 12.42
C SER A 141 -12.47 13.24 12.95
N ARG A 142 -12.50 12.26 12.07
CA ARG A 142 -12.20 10.86 12.37
C ARG A 142 -11.23 10.32 11.34
N GLY A 143 -10.32 9.48 11.79
CA GLY A 143 -9.38 8.82 10.92
C GLY A 143 -8.92 7.50 11.50
N TRP A 144 -8.42 6.62 10.64
CA TRP A 144 -7.79 5.36 11.04
C TRP A 144 -6.35 5.34 10.55
N TRP A 145 -5.49 4.84 11.42
CA TRP A 145 -4.07 4.70 11.16
C TRP A 145 -3.74 3.25 10.82
N ASN A 146 -2.66 3.05 10.11
CA ASN A 146 -2.11 1.73 9.85
C ASN A 146 -1.56 1.10 11.14
N GLU A 147 -1.22 -0.19 11.04
CA GLU A 147 -0.46 -0.89 12.08
C GLU A 147 0.95 -0.28 12.21
N PRO A 148 1.46 -0.09 13.44
CA PRO A 148 2.84 0.36 13.67
C PRO A 148 3.85 -0.71 13.20
N GLN A 149 5.14 -0.38 13.26
CA GLN A 149 6.19 -1.37 13.08
C GLN A 149 5.95 -2.57 13.98
N THR A 150 6.00 -3.75 13.39
CA THR A 150 5.78 -5.01 14.12
C THR A 150 6.85 -6.02 13.71
N LEU A 151 7.46 -6.65 14.69
CA LEU A 151 8.45 -7.71 14.51
C LEU A 151 7.95 -9.01 15.15
N GLY A 152 8.24 -10.14 14.55
CA GLY A 152 7.81 -11.41 15.11
C GLY A 152 8.66 -12.60 14.65
N ILE A 153 8.47 -13.69 15.38
CA ILE A 153 9.05 -14.99 15.07
C ILE A 153 7.92 -16.02 15.03
N THR A 154 7.93 -16.83 13.98
CA THR A 154 6.97 -17.92 13.81
C THR A 154 7.73 -19.25 13.79
N PHE A 155 7.26 -20.23 14.58
CA PHE A 155 7.70 -21.61 14.54
C PHE A 155 6.58 -22.48 14.00
N ALA A 156 6.88 -23.37 13.07
CA ALA A 156 5.91 -24.34 12.56
C ALA A 156 6.53 -25.74 12.52
N ALA A 157 5.68 -26.74 12.77
CA ALA A 157 6.00 -28.16 12.63
C ALA A 157 4.85 -28.87 11.91
N SER A 158 5.16 -29.67 10.89
CA SER A 158 4.21 -30.54 10.19
C SER A 158 4.48 -32.01 10.58
N TYR A 159 3.44 -32.79 10.75
CA TYR A 159 3.52 -34.21 11.13
C TYR A 159 2.48 -35.04 10.37
#